data_e0f0afee298e835322f7b46ff63f3bed
#
_entry.id   e0f0afee298e835322f7b46ff63f3bed
#
_cell.length_a   1.000
_cell.length_b   1.000
_cell.length_c   1.000
_cell.angle_alpha   90.00
_cell.angle_beta   90.00
_cell.angle_gamma   90.00
#
_symmetry.space_group_name_H-M   'P 1'
#
loop_
_entity.id
_entity.type
_entity.pdbx_description
1 polymer ?
#
loop_
_entity_poly.entity_id
_entity_poly.type
_entity_poly.pdbx_seq_one_letter_code
_entity_poly.pdbx_strand_id
1 'polypeptide(L)' 'GQPKAXPXVTLFPPSSEELQANXATLVCLISDFYPGXVXVAWKADXSPXXXGVETTXPSKQSNNXYAASSYLSLTP' A
#
# COMPACT_ATOMS: atom_id res chain seq x y z
N GLY A 1 -16.95 -7.97 20.44
CA GLY A 1 -16.68 -7.07 19.43
C GLY A 1 -16.56 -7.67 18.04
N GLN A 2 -16.16 -6.84 17.11
CA GLN A 2 -15.99 -7.20 15.72
C GLN A 2 -14.82 -8.18 15.58
N PRO A 3 -14.94 -9.25 14.78
CA PRO A 3 -13.83 -10.19 14.61
C PRO A 3 -12.66 -9.58 13.87
N LYS A 4 -11.46 -10.05 14.18
CA LYS A 4 -10.27 -9.68 13.43
C LYS A 4 -10.37 -10.14 12.00
N ALA A 5 -9.81 -9.34 11.12
CA ALA A 5 -9.80 -9.66 9.69
C ALA A 5 -8.47 -9.27 9.07
N UNK A 6 -7.87 -10.02 8.36
CA UNK A 6 -6.61 -9.85 7.71
C UNK A 6 -6.81 -9.08 6.45
N PRO A 7 -5.81 -8.40 6.22
CA PRO A 7 -6.00 -7.55 5.02
C PRO A 7 -5.81 -8.26 3.68
N UNK A 8 -6.49 -7.74 2.81
CA UNK A 8 -6.33 -8.07 1.47
C UNK A 8 -5.37 -7.07 0.93
N VAL A 9 -4.40 -7.58 0.13
CA VAL A 9 -3.34 -6.72 -0.41
C VAL A 9 -3.24 -6.88 -1.92
N THR A 10 -3.29 -5.77 -2.63
CA THR A 10 -3.13 -5.75 -4.08
C THR A 10 -2.03 -4.77 -4.45
N LEU A 11 -1.07 -5.23 -5.23
CA LEU A 11 0.06 -4.42 -5.67
C LEU A 11 -0.08 -4.09 -7.15
N PHE A 12 -0.03 -2.80 -7.47
CA PHE A 12 -0.15 -2.32 -8.85
C PHE A 12 1.21 -1.85 -9.34
N PRO A 13 1.59 -2.26 -10.55
CA PRO A 13 2.86 -1.77 -11.14
C PRO A 13 2.73 -0.33 -11.62
N PRO A 14 3.86 0.31 -11.97
CA PRO A 14 3.77 1.64 -12.58
C PRO A 14 2.99 1.61 -13.89
N SER A 15 2.30 2.72 -14.19
CA SER A 15 1.60 2.84 -15.47
C SER A 15 2.60 3.05 -16.59
N SER A 16 2.18 2.71 -17.82
CA SER A 16 3.04 2.93 -18.98
C SER A 16 3.31 4.43 -19.20
N GLU A 17 2.32 5.27 -18.93
CA GLU A 17 2.49 6.73 -19.05
C GLU A 17 3.58 7.23 -18.11
N GLU A 18 3.55 6.74 -16.86
CA GLU A 18 4.56 7.15 -15.88
C GLU A 18 5.95 6.69 -16.29
N LEU A 19 6.06 5.45 -16.77
CA LEU A 19 7.36 4.93 -17.21
C LEU A 19 7.93 5.72 -18.38
N GLN A 20 7.06 6.16 -19.29
CA GLN A 20 7.49 6.99 -20.42
C GLN A 20 7.99 8.35 -19.96
N ALA A 21 7.54 8.81 -18.77
CA ALA A 21 7.99 10.07 -18.17
C ALA A 21 9.14 9.88 -17.18
N ASN A 22 9.80 8.71 -17.19
CA ASN A 22 10.92 8.35 -16.28
C ASN A 22 10.54 8.39 -14.79
N UNK A 23 9.37 8.05 -14.41
CA UNK A 23 8.94 7.93 -13.10
C UNK A 23 8.44 6.54 -12.94
N ALA A 24 8.43 6.17 -11.71
CA ALA A 24 7.81 4.87 -11.43
C ALA A 24 7.26 4.85 -10.01
N THR A 25 5.95 4.73 -9.87
CA THR A 25 5.29 4.61 -8.57
C THR A 25 4.60 3.26 -8.49
N LEU A 26 4.91 2.48 -7.46
CA LEU A 26 4.17 1.27 -7.11
C LEU A 26 3.08 1.64 -6.12
N VAL A 27 1.90 1.08 -6.29
CA VAL A 27 0.75 1.37 -5.44
C VAL A 27 0.28 0.07 -4.81
N CYS A 28 0.16 0.10 -3.49
CA CYS A 28 -0.35 -1.05 -2.74
C CYS A 28 -1.67 -0.68 -2.10
N LEU A 29 -2.74 -1.38 -2.45
CA LEU A 29 -4.03 -1.22 -1.80
C LEU A 29 -4.20 -2.27 -0.73
N ILE A 30 -4.55 -1.83 0.47
CA ILE A 30 -4.70 -2.69 1.64
C ILE A 30 -6.12 -2.51 2.14
N SER A 31 -6.92 -3.57 2.14
CA SER A 31 -8.34 -3.40 2.42
C SER A 31 -8.89 -4.52 3.27
N ASP A 32 -10.07 -4.26 3.81
CA ASP A 32 -10.87 -5.26 4.52
C ASP A 32 -10.19 -5.80 5.78
N PHE A 33 -9.48 -4.95 6.52
CA PHE A 33 -8.82 -5.39 7.75
C PHE A 33 -9.49 -4.79 8.98
N TYR A 34 -9.35 -5.49 10.08
CA TYR A 34 -9.85 -5.05 11.38
C TYR A 34 -9.02 -5.74 12.48
N PRO A 35 -8.61 -5.01 13.52
CA PRO A 35 -8.76 -3.58 13.76
C PRO A 35 -7.90 -2.73 12.82
N GLY A 36 -8.07 -1.43 12.89
CA GLY A 36 -7.51 -0.48 11.95
C GLY A 36 -6.03 -0.12 12.12
N UNK A 37 -5.27 -0.94 12.33
CA UNK A 37 -3.89 -0.68 12.47
C UNK A 37 -3.16 -1.61 11.53
N VAL A 38 -2.33 -1.10 10.88
CA VAL A 38 -1.43 -1.94 10.06
C VAL A 38 -0.06 -1.25 9.95
N UNK A 39 0.91 -1.92 9.72
CA UNK A 39 2.18 -1.45 9.45
C UNK A 39 2.50 -1.87 8.08
N VAL A 40 3.13 -1.08 7.35
CA VAL A 40 3.51 -1.40 5.98
C VAL A 40 5.03 -1.30 5.85
N ALA A 41 5.64 -2.33 5.30
CA ALA A 41 7.07 -2.33 4.98
C ALA A 41 7.24 -2.71 3.51
N TRP A 42 8.03 -1.93 2.78
CA TRP A 42 8.39 -2.25 1.39
C TRP A 42 9.75 -2.92 1.35
N LYS A 43 9.89 -3.91 0.50
CA LYS A 43 11.15 -4.62 0.33
C LYS A 43 11.47 -4.81 -1.15
N ALA A 44 12.73 -4.63 -1.48
CA ALA A 44 13.25 -4.89 -2.83
C ALA A 44 14.19 -6.06 -2.73
N ASP A 45 13.83 -7.14 -3.30
CA ASP A 45 14.60 -8.39 -3.19
C ASP A 45 14.99 -8.71 -1.75
N UNK A 46 14.01 -8.51 -0.96
CA UNK A 46 14.11 -8.81 0.42
C UNK A 46 14.82 -7.79 1.31
N SER A 47 15.27 -6.79 0.65
CA SER A 47 15.90 -5.74 1.46
C SER A 47 14.94 -4.58 1.69
N PRO A 48 14.98 -3.94 2.86
CA PRO A 48 14.05 -2.83 3.10
C PRO A 48 14.20 -1.67 2.14
N UNK A 49 13.22 -1.13 1.69
CA UNK A 49 13.13 -0.03 0.79
C UNK A 49 12.47 1.11 1.54
N UNK A 50 13.08 1.87 2.05
CA UNK A 50 12.60 2.87 2.90
C UNK A 50 12.57 4.26 2.35
N UNK A 51 13.17 4.41 1.25
CA UNK A 51 13.20 5.67 0.57
C UNK A 51 12.02 5.79 -0.35
N GLY A 52 11.34 6.91 -0.26
CA GLY A 52 10.24 7.21 -1.18
C GLY A 52 8.92 6.54 -0.85
N VAL A 53 8.68 6.22 0.39
CA VAL A 53 7.46 5.55 0.81
C VAL A 53 6.49 6.57 1.41
N GLU A 54 5.21 6.51 1.00
CA GLU A 54 4.11 7.25 1.61
C GLU A 54 3.00 6.26 1.92
N THR A 55 2.45 6.32 3.13
CA THR A 55 1.38 5.42 3.54
C THR A 55 0.27 6.23 4.17
N THR A 56 -0.95 5.95 3.78
CA THR A 56 -2.09 6.67 4.33
C THR A 56 -2.46 6.13 5.69
N UNK A 57 -3.14 6.71 6.39
CA UNK A 57 -3.72 6.25 7.55
C UNK A 57 -4.85 5.39 7.16
N PRO A 58 -5.13 4.52 8.02
CA PRO A 58 -6.31 3.67 7.72
C PRO A 58 -7.62 4.42 7.85
N SER A 59 -8.55 4.07 7.01
CA SER A 59 -9.85 4.72 6.95
C SER A 59 -10.95 3.66 7.04
N LYS A 60 -11.93 3.91 7.90
CA LYS A 60 -13.05 2.98 8.06
C LYS A 60 -13.97 3.05 6.84
N GLN A 61 -14.28 1.92 6.29
CA GLN A 61 -15.07 1.80 5.06
C GLN A 61 -16.53 1.50 5.39
N SER A 62 -17.40 1.50 4.37
CA SER A 62 -18.84 1.28 4.58
C SER A 62 -19.14 -0.11 5.13
N ASN A 63 -18.26 -1.09 4.90
CA ASN A 63 -18.42 -2.44 5.44
C ASN A 63 -17.84 -2.61 6.85
N ASN A 64 -17.46 -1.49 7.49
CA ASN A 64 -16.82 -1.46 8.82
C ASN A 64 -15.44 -2.11 8.90
N UNK A 65 -14.73 -2.52 7.90
CA UNK A 65 -13.40 -2.92 7.79
C UNK A 65 -12.65 -1.67 7.46
N TYR A 66 -11.37 -1.75 7.53
CA TYR A 66 -10.54 -0.58 7.21
C TYR A 66 -9.82 -0.78 5.89
N ALA A 67 -9.40 0.31 5.30
CA ALA A 67 -8.56 0.30 4.11
C ALA A 67 -7.48 1.37 4.24
N ALA A 68 -6.36 1.15 3.54
CA ALA A 68 -5.25 2.08 3.47
C ALA A 68 -4.52 1.87 2.15
N SER A 69 -3.67 2.82 1.79
CA SER A 69 -2.84 2.70 0.59
C SER A 69 -1.39 3.01 0.96
N SER A 70 -0.47 2.39 0.26
CA SER A 70 0.94 2.71 0.41
C SER A 70 1.56 2.85 -0.97
N TYR A 71 2.51 3.77 -1.10
CA TYR A 71 3.10 4.15 -2.38
C TYR A 71 4.60 4.12 -2.25
N LEU A 72 5.26 3.54 -3.23
CA LEU A 72 6.73 3.55 -3.31
C LEU A 72 7.14 4.21 -4.60
N SER A 73 7.88 5.31 -4.48
CA SER A 73 8.40 6.03 -5.64
C SER A 73 9.81 5.53 -5.93
N LEU A 74 10.00 5.01 -7.14
CA LEU A 74 11.30 4.52 -7.58
C LEU A 74 11.92 5.51 -8.55
N THR A 75 13.23 5.71 -8.40
CA THR A 75 13.98 6.56 -9.33
C THR A 75 14.65 5.69 -10.39
N PRO A 76 14.85 6.25 -11.62
CA PRO A 76 15.55 5.51 -12.67
C PRO A 76 16.98 5.16 -12.30
#